data_b069481915fef19dc8f95f637a4baaef
#
_entry.id   b069481915fef19dc8f95f637a4baaef
#
_cell.length_a   1.000
_cell.length_b   1.000
_cell.length_c   1.000
_cell.angle_alpha   90.00
_cell.angle_beta   90.00
_cell.angle_gamma   90.00
#
_symmetry.space_group_name_H-M   'P 1'
#
loop_
_entity.id
_entity.type
_entity.pdbx_description
1 polymer ?
#
loop_
_entity_poly.entity_id
_entity_poly.type
_entity_poly.pdbx_seq_one_letter_code
_entity_poly.pdbx_strand_id
1 'polypeptide(L)'
;MFFAMEEKKRPGDPAAGRQWMIQGYAVRLNTRRQFEPPTDVIEFADKIVVIVEIAGMRPNEFNVSLNGTQLVISGTRERPVLHNAAYHQVEINYGDFRVELSFTWNLSSQGVTASYRDGFLQIELPRLPENRIRVVGEDEETNE
;
A
#
# COMPACT_ATOMS: atom_id res chain seq x y z
N MET A 1 5.73 -21.89 -35.02
CA MET A 1 4.30 -21.67 -35.37
C MET A 1 3.86 -20.41 -34.67
N PHE A 2 3.59 -19.36 -35.43
CA PHE A 2 3.09 -18.10 -34.87
C PHE A 2 1.56 -18.17 -34.81
N PHE A 3 0.99 -17.95 -33.62
CA PHE A 3 -0.45 -17.85 -33.45
C PHE A 3 -0.89 -16.38 -33.63
N ALA A 4 -1.95 -16.15 -34.39
CA ALA A 4 -2.52 -14.84 -34.52
C ALA A 4 -3.08 -14.39 -33.17
N MET A 5 -2.62 -13.22 -32.68
CA MET A 5 -3.13 -12.60 -31.48
C MET A 5 -4.26 -11.63 -31.89
N GLU A 6 -5.43 -11.84 -31.34
CA GLU A 6 -6.56 -10.95 -31.58
C GLU A 6 -6.81 -10.10 -30.32
N GLU A 7 -6.75 -8.79 -30.48
CA GLU A 7 -7.02 -7.83 -29.40
C GLU A 7 -8.52 -7.60 -29.27
N LYS A 8 -9.12 -8.09 -28.20
CA LYS A 8 -10.54 -7.84 -27.91
C LYS A 8 -10.69 -6.67 -26.96
N LYS A 9 -11.04 -5.51 -27.50
CA LYS A 9 -11.33 -4.29 -26.76
C LYS A 9 -12.76 -4.32 -26.24
N ARG A 10 -12.98 -4.26 -24.94
CA ARG A 10 -14.30 -4.03 -24.35
C ARG A 10 -14.57 -2.53 -24.31
N PRO A 11 -15.71 -2.04 -24.83
CA PRO A 11 -16.06 -0.63 -24.75
C PRO A 11 -16.38 -0.26 -23.29
N GLY A 12 -15.72 0.76 -22.76
CA GLY A 12 -16.11 1.44 -21.52
C GLY A 12 -15.33 1.12 -20.24
N ASP A 13 -14.27 0.31 -20.27
CA ASP A 13 -13.42 0.08 -19.10
C ASP A 13 -12.00 0.66 -19.29
N PRO A 14 -11.68 1.83 -18.71
CA PRO A 14 -10.35 2.43 -18.83
C PRO A 14 -9.26 1.66 -18.09
N ALA A 15 -9.62 0.66 -17.28
CA ALA A 15 -8.70 -0.20 -16.53
C ALA A 15 -8.53 -1.59 -17.16
N ALA A 16 -9.19 -1.89 -18.28
CA ALA A 16 -9.03 -3.16 -18.96
C ALA A 16 -7.65 -3.25 -19.62
N GLY A 17 -6.71 -3.87 -18.95
CA GLY A 17 -5.45 -4.26 -19.54
C GLY A 17 -5.71 -5.06 -20.84
N ARG A 18 -4.82 -4.90 -21.82
CA ARG A 18 -4.92 -5.60 -23.11
C ARG A 18 -5.01 -7.11 -22.86
N GLN A 19 -6.13 -7.70 -23.29
CA GLN A 19 -6.38 -9.12 -23.19
C GLN A 19 -6.00 -9.78 -24.51
N TRP A 20 -5.05 -10.68 -24.48
CA TRP A 20 -4.62 -11.46 -25.62
C TRP A 20 -5.21 -12.87 -25.58
N MET A 21 -5.79 -13.32 -26.66
CA MET A 21 -6.31 -14.68 -26.79
C MET A 21 -5.30 -15.55 -27.56
N ILE A 22 -4.81 -16.58 -26.92
CA ILE A 22 -3.96 -17.62 -27.53
C ILE A 22 -4.71 -18.95 -27.38
N GLN A 23 -5.11 -19.56 -28.48
CA GLN A 23 -5.80 -20.87 -28.50
C GLN A 23 -6.99 -20.97 -27.54
N GLY A 24 -7.82 -19.93 -27.46
CA GLY A 24 -9.01 -19.91 -26.59
C GLY A 24 -8.74 -19.60 -25.12
N TYR A 25 -7.48 -19.36 -24.73
CA TYR A 25 -7.13 -18.89 -23.40
C TYR A 25 -6.90 -17.38 -23.40
N ALA A 26 -7.57 -16.68 -22.50
CA ALA A 26 -7.34 -15.26 -22.29
C ALA A 26 -6.15 -15.07 -21.35
N VAL A 27 -5.03 -14.56 -21.88
CA VAL A 27 -3.88 -14.17 -21.06
C VAL A 27 -3.98 -12.68 -20.77
N ARG A 28 -4.16 -12.30 -19.52
CA ARG A 28 -3.99 -10.91 -19.10
C ARG A 28 -2.51 -10.60 -19.05
N LEU A 29 -2.03 -9.87 -20.05
CA LEU A 29 -0.72 -9.25 -19.95
C LEU A 29 -0.85 -8.09 -18.96
N ASN A 30 -0.38 -8.32 -17.76
CA ASN A 30 -0.39 -7.31 -16.70
C ASN A 30 0.72 -6.30 -17.00
N THR A 31 0.39 -5.25 -17.75
CA THR A 31 1.25 -4.10 -17.90
C THR A 31 1.32 -3.38 -16.55
N ARG A 32 2.33 -3.70 -15.73
CA ARG A 32 2.70 -3.02 -14.48
C ARG A 32 1.55 -2.72 -13.53
N ARG A 33 0.67 -3.67 -13.29
CA ARG A 33 -0.29 -3.52 -12.21
C ARG A 33 0.43 -3.84 -10.92
N GLN A 34 0.65 -2.81 -10.12
CA GLN A 34 1.05 -2.98 -8.73
C GLN A 34 -0.05 -3.75 -8.00
N PHE A 35 0.30 -4.76 -7.21
CA PHE A 35 -0.66 -5.37 -6.34
C PHE A 35 -0.71 -4.64 -5.00
N GLU A 36 -1.84 -4.70 -4.35
CA GLU A 36 -2.05 -4.12 -3.04
C GLU A 36 -2.14 -5.27 -2.02
N PRO A 37 -1.15 -5.42 -1.13
CA PRO A 37 -1.18 -6.45 -0.10
C PRO A 37 -2.25 -6.15 0.95
N PRO A 38 -2.84 -7.17 1.58
CA PRO A 38 -3.78 -7.00 2.67
C PRO A 38 -3.19 -6.13 3.78
N THR A 39 -3.95 -5.12 4.22
CA THR A 39 -3.47 -4.11 5.15
C THR A 39 -4.52 -3.78 6.18
N ASP A 40 -4.15 -3.86 7.45
CA ASP A 40 -4.96 -3.44 8.59
C ASP A 40 -4.49 -2.08 9.10
N VAL A 41 -5.43 -1.22 9.47
CA VAL A 41 -5.18 0.06 10.11
C VAL A 41 -5.89 0.06 11.44
N ILE A 42 -5.13 0.20 12.53
CA ILE A 42 -5.62 0.10 13.90
C ILE A 42 -5.35 1.41 14.62
N GLU A 43 -6.39 2.02 15.17
CA GLU A 43 -6.31 3.26 15.92
C GLU A 43 -6.22 2.98 17.42
N PHE A 44 -5.23 3.60 18.06
CA PHE A 44 -5.08 3.70 19.51
C PHE A 44 -5.22 5.17 19.94
N ALA A 45 -5.34 5.43 21.22
CA ALA A 45 -5.47 6.79 21.73
C ALA A 45 -4.27 7.68 21.37
N ASP A 46 -3.07 7.10 21.34
CA ASP A 46 -1.79 7.80 21.18
C ASP A 46 -1.06 7.49 19.85
N LYS A 47 -1.52 6.50 19.11
CA LYS A 47 -0.87 6.06 17.86
C LYS A 47 -1.83 5.38 16.90
N ILE A 48 -1.36 5.25 15.68
CA ILE A 48 -1.95 4.39 14.66
C ILE A 48 -0.94 3.28 14.36
N VAL A 49 -1.41 2.07 14.22
CA VAL A 49 -0.62 0.92 13.81
C VAL A 49 -1.15 0.44 12.46
N VAL A 50 -0.25 0.36 11.48
CA VAL A 50 -0.53 -0.20 10.16
C VAL A 50 0.18 -1.54 10.07
N ILE A 51 -0.55 -2.59 9.71
CA ILE A 51 -0.01 -3.95 9.55
C ILE A 51 -0.26 -4.40 8.11
N VAL A 52 0.81 -4.73 7.39
CA VAL A 52 0.75 -5.21 6.01
C VAL A 52 1.19 -6.66 5.97
N GLU A 53 0.31 -7.54 5.45
CA GLU A 53 0.64 -8.94 5.21
C GLU A 53 1.38 -9.08 3.87
N ILE A 54 2.68 -9.26 3.94
CA ILE A 54 3.57 -9.30 2.77
C ILE A 54 4.76 -10.24 3.02
N ALA A 55 4.51 -11.53 2.95
CA ALA A 55 5.56 -12.54 3.12
C ALA A 55 6.58 -12.54 1.97
N GLY A 56 7.74 -13.10 2.20
CA GLY A 56 8.77 -13.31 1.17
C GLY A 56 9.62 -12.08 0.85
N MET A 57 9.67 -11.11 1.76
CA MET A 57 10.46 -9.89 1.64
C MET A 57 11.62 -9.87 2.65
N ARG A 58 12.57 -8.99 2.39
CA ARG A 58 13.60 -8.60 3.35
C ARG A 58 13.33 -7.19 3.86
N PRO A 59 13.75 -6.83 5.09
CA PRO A 59 13.48 -5.50 5.64
C PRO A 59 13.96 -4.33 4.76
N ASN A 60 15.07 -4.49 4.05
CA ASN A 60 15.64 -3.45 3.18
C ASN A 60 14.97 -3.34 1.80
N GLU A 61 13.99 -4.18 1.50
CA GLU A 61 13.25 -4.15 0.23
C GLU A 61 11.98 -3.31 0.30
N PHE A 62 11.67 -2.74 1.48
CA PHE A 62 10.53 -1.86 1.68
C PHE A 62 10.94 -0.38 1.56
N ASN A 63 10.10 0.39 0.88
CA ASN A 63 10.11 1.84 0.91
C ASN A 63 8.88 2.31 1.69
N VAL A 64 9.10 3.01 2.78
CA VAL A 64 8.05 3.58 3.62
C VAL A 64 8.27 5.08 3.72
N SER A 65 7.28 5.86 3.34
CA SER A 65 7.33 7.32 3.44
C SER A 65 6.05 7.88 4.03
N LEU A 66 6.20 8.90 4.88
CA LEU A 66 5.12 9.66 5.46
C LEU A 66 5.27 11.14 5.05
N ASN A 67 4.30 11.65 4.29
CA ASN A 67 4.23 13.04 3.88
C ASN A 67 2.97 13.68 4.47
N GLY A 68 3.13 14.44 5.53
CA GLY A 68 1.99 14.98 6.27
C GLY A 68 1.10 13.88 6.82
N THR A 69 -0.06 13.69 6.22
CA THR A 69 -1.04 12.67 6.61
C THR A 69 -1.11 11.48 5.65
N GLN A 70 -0.24 11.45 4.64
CA GLN A 70 -0.20 10.37 3.65
C GLN A 70 0.96 9.42 3.92
N LEU A 71 0.64 8.16 4.18
CA LEU A 71 1.59 7.06 4.30
C LEU A 71 1.63 6.29 2.98
N VAL A 72 2.82 6.09 2.44
CA VAL A 72 3.05 5.28 1.25
C VAL A 72 4.02 4.16 1.60
N ILE A 73 3.63 2.93 1.29
CA ILE A 73 4.43 1.73 1.45
C ILE A 73 4.56 1.09 0.07
N SER A 74 5.77 0.78 -0.36
CA SER A 74 6.01 0.16 -1.65
C SER A 74 7.22 -0.75 -1.64
N GLY A 75 7.33 -1.59 -2.63
CA GLY A 75 8.45 -2.50 -2.85
C GLY A 75 8.18 -3.42 -4.02
N THR A 76 9.07 -4.37 -4.21
CA THR A 76 8.95 -5.39 -5.26
C THR A 76 9.16 -6.75 -4.63
N ARG A 77 8.17 -7.64 -4.77
CA ARG A 77 8.33 -9.05 -4.42
C ARG A 77 8.70 -9.84 -5.66
N GLU A 78 9.95 -10.26 -5.71
CA GLU A 78 10.46 -10.97 -6.87
C GLU A 78 9.94 -12.40 -6.96
N ARG A 79 9.57 -12.81 -8.18
CA ARG A 79 9.21 -14.20 -8.46
C ARG A 79 10.49 -15.03 -8.54
N PRO A 80 10.56 -16.19 -7.86
CA PRO A 80 11.67 -17.12 -8.05
C PRO A 80 11.77 -17.56 -9.51
N VAL A 81 12.98 -17.55 -10.04
CA VAL A 81 13.25 -18.09 -11.40
C VAL A 81 13.34 -19.60 -11.29
N LEU A 82 12.37 -20.29 -11.90
CA LEU A 82 12.32 -21.75 -11.97
C LEU A 82 12.54 -22.19 -13.42
N HIS A 83 13.57 -23.02 -13.65
CA HIS A 83 13.87 -23.57 -14.96
C HIS A 83 13.13 -24.89 -15.16
N ASN A 84 12.68 -25.15 -16.39
CA ASN A 84 11.98 -26.38 -16.80
C ASN A 84 10.74 -26.69 -15.95
N ALA A 85 10.03 -25.67 -15.49
CA ALA A 85 8.83 -25.82 -14.68
C ALA A 85 7.56 -25.58 -15.51
N ALA A 86 6.54 -26.38 -15.27
CA ALA A 86 5.18 -26.13 -15.75
C ALA A 86 4.33 -25.60 -14.60
N TYR A 87 3.68 -24.45 -14.79
CA TYR A 87 2.82 -23.84 -13.77
C TYR A 87 1.39 -24.34 -13.97
N HIS A 88 0.84 -25.03 -12.99
CA HIS A 88 -0.54 -25.52 -12.99
C HIS A 88 -1.50 -24.57 -12.28
N GLN A 89 -1.01 -23.79 -11.33
CA GLN A 89 -1.76 -22.80 -10.59
C GLN A 89 -0.84 -21.64 -10.20
N VAL A 90 -1.29 -20.40 -10.41
CA VAL A 90 -0.51 -19.19 -10.17
C VAL A 90 -1.43 -18.15 -9.51
N GLU A 91 -1.40 -18.08 -8.19
CA GLU A 91 -2.25 -17.17 -7.39
C GLU A 91 -1.43 -16.14 -6.59
N ILE A 92 -0.16 -16.47 -6.31
CA ILE A 92 0.70 -15.58 -5.53
C ILE A 92 1.04 -14.34 -6.37
N ASN A 93 0.78 -13.17 -5.81
CA ASN A 93 1.13 -11.90 -6.42
C ASN A 93 2.63 -11.64 -6.28
N TYR A 94 3.31 -11.41 -7.38
CA TYR A 94 4.70 -10.99 -7.46
C TYR A 94 4.80 -9.67 -8.22
N GLY A 95 5.95 -9.05 -8.15
CA GLY A 95 6.24 -7.78 -8.78
C GLY A 95 6.02 -6.62 -7.81
N ASP A 96 5.81 -5.44 -8.37
CA ASP A 96 5.66 -4.22 -7.60
C ASP A 96 4.36 -4.23 -6.79
N PHE A 97 4.44 -3.76 -5.55
CA PHE A 97 3.29 -3.51 -4.71
C PHE A 97 3.29 -2.08 -4.18
N ARG A 98 2.11 -1.57 -3.87
CA ARG A 98 1.94 -0.25 -3.31
C ARG A 98 0.70 -0.19 -2.43
N VAL A 99 0.86 0.40 -1.25
CA VAL A 99 -0.21 0.73 -0.31
C VAL A 99 -0.15 2.23 -0.09
N GLU A 100 -1.26 2.91 -0.26
CA GLU A 100 -1.41 4.34 0.04
C GLU A 100 -2.53 4.54 1.03
N LEU A 101 -2.21 5.18 2.15
CA LEU A 101 -3.17 5.48 3.20
C LEU A 101 -3.14 6.97 3.50
N SER A 102 -4.33 7.58 3.56
CA SER A 102 -4.50 8.98 3.94
C SER A 102 -5.25 9.04 5.27
N PHE A 103 -4.68 9.73 6.22
CA PHE A 103 -5.24 9.89 7.56
C PHE A 103 -5.83 11.29 7.74
N THR A 104 -6.89 11.39 8.53
CA THR A 104 -7.48 12.67 8.92
C THR A 104 -6.86 13.22 10.20
N TRP A 105 -5.98 12.47 10.83
CA TRP A 105 -5.33 12.83 12.08
C TRP A 105 -4.01 13.56 11.84
N ASN A 106 -3.63 14.40 12.78
CA ASN A 106 -2.31 14.98 12.82
C ASN A 106 -1.31 13.91 13.29
N LEU A 107 -0.42 13.50 12.39
CA LEU A 107 0.62 12.54 12.66
C LEU A 107 1.94 13.23 12.92
N SER A 108 2.73 12.67 13.84
CA SER A 108 4.11 13.08 14.03
C SER A 108 5.00 12.33 13.03
N SER A 109 5.84 13.05 12.31
CA SER A 109 6.93 12.44 11.54
C SER A 109 8.07 11.94 12.44
N GLN A 110 8.15 12.44 13.67
CA GLN A 110 9.09 11.97 14.68
C GLN A 110 8.50 10.79 15.44
N GLY A 111 9.34 9.79 15.70
CA GLY A 111 8.93 8.60 16.45
C GLY A 111 8.17 7.56 15.61
N VAL A 112 8.09 7.72 14.29
CA VAL A 112 7.61 6.67 13.39
C VAL A 112 8.58 5.51 13.43
N THR A 113 8.05 4.31 13.66
CA THR A 113 8.83 3.07 13.63
C THR A 113 8.24 2.09 12.63
N ALA A 114 9.10 1.32 11.99
CA ALA A 114 8.70 0.25 11.10
C ALA A 114 9.51 -1.01 11.43
N SER A 115 8.85 -2.15 11.50
CA SER A 115 9.46 -3.45 11.74
C SER A 115 8.85 -4.50 10.82
N TYR A 116 9.67 -5.45 10.39
CA TYR A 116 9.23 -6.57 9.57
C TYR A 116 9.58 -7.88 10.26
N ARG A 117 8.56 -8.70 10.49
CA ARG A 117 8.72 -9.98 11.16
C ARG A 117 7.63 -10.96 10.72
N ASP A 118 8.01 -12.21 10.51
CA ASP A 118 7.10 -13.33 10.24
C ASP A 118 6.12 -13.07 9.07
N GLY A 119 6.54 -12.29 8.05
CA GLY A 119 5.73 -11.94 6.89
C GLY A 119 4.83 -10.71 7.07
N PHE A 120 4.92 -10.02 8.20
CA PHE A 120 4.16 -8.81 8.49
C PHE A 120 5.08 -7.60 8.62
N LEU A 121 4.75 -6.53 7.87
CA LEU A 121 5.33 -5.21 8.07
C LEU A 121 4.42 -4.43 9.00
N GLN A 122 4.92 -4.01 10.15
CA GLN A 122 4.20 -3.18 11.10
C GLN A 122 4.82 -1.79 11.16
N ILE A 123 3.97 -0.77 11.04
CA ILE A 123 4.36 0.64 11.11
C ILE A 123 3.57 1.28 12.24
N GLU A 124 4.27 1.94 13.15
CA GLU A 124 3.65 2.71 14.23
C GLU A 124 3.82 4.19 13.95
N LEU A 125 2.71 4.91 13.93
CA LEU A 125 2.61 6.33 13.66
C LEU A 125 2.09 7.04 14.92
N PRO A 126 2.93 7.78 15.65
CA PRO A 126 2.48 8.57 16.80
C PRO A 126 1.49 9.66 16.37
N ARG A 127 0.43 9.83 17.14
CA ARG A 127 -0.51 10.94 16.94
C ARG A 127 0.01 12.18 17.66
N LEU A 128 -0.11 13.32 17.00
CA LEU A 128 0.09 14.59 17.68
C LEU A 128 -1.13 14.90 18.55
N PRO A 129 -0.92 15.39 19.79
CA PRO A 129 -2.04 15.83 20.62
C PRO A 129 -2.79 16.96 19.90
N GLU A 130 -4.10 16.96 20.05
CA GLU A 130 -4.92 18.09 19.57
C GLU A 130 -4.49 19.36 20.31
N ASN A 131 -4.09 20.39 19.56
CA ASN A 131 -3.87 21.72 20.11
C ASN A 131 -5.24 22.33 20.49
N ARG A 132 -5.67 22.13 21.74
CA ARG A 132 -6.80 22.88 22.28
C ARG A 132 -6.31 24.29 22.61
N ILE A 133 -6.75 25.25 21.81
CA ILE A 133 -6.51 26.66 22.10
C ILE A 133 -7.46 27.01 23.27
N ARG A 134 -6.87 27.35 24.41
CA ARG A 134 -7.62 27.88 25.55
C ARG A 134 -7.94 29.34 25.23
N VAL A 135 -9.22 29.64 25.07
CA VAL A 135 -9.68 31.02 24.98
C VAL A 135 -9.65 31.60 26.40
N VAL A 136 -8.83 32.61 26.63
CA VAL A 136 -8.79 33.38 27.89
C VAL A 136 -9.69 34.58 27.66
N GLY A 137 -10.72 34.77 28.51
CA GLY A 137 -11.49 36.01 28.52
C GLY A 137 -10.62 37.14 29.05
N GLU A 138 -10.62 38.29 28.39
CA GLU A 138 -10.14 39.50 29.03
C GLU A 138 -11.12 39.86 30.13
N ASP A 139 -10.67 39.75 31.39
CA ASP A 139 -11.40 40.29 32.50
C ASP A 139 -11.50 41.80 32.31
N GLU A 140 -12.72 42.32 32.20
CA GLU A 140 -12.97 43.76 32.23
C GLU A 140 -12.33 44.32 33.52
N GLU A 141 -11.31 45.14 33.36
CA GLU A 141 -10.83 45.98 34.45
C GLU A 141 -12.00 46.84 34.94
N THR A 142 -12.52 46.47 36.09
CA THR A 142 -13.46 47.31 36.83
C THR A 142 -12.65 48.49 37.33
N ASN A 143 -12.83 49.64 36.67
CA ASN A 143 -12.30 50.90 37.11
C ASN A 143 -13.14 51.36 38.31
N GLU A 144 -12.56 51.41 39.49
CA GLU A 144 -12.98 52.26 40.57
C GLU A 144 -12.26 53.63 40.51
#